data_52876a8448621b990d73666061f1a463
#
_entry.id   52876a8448621b990d73666061f1a463
#
_cell.length_a   1.000
_cell.length_b   1.000
_cell.length_c   1.000
_cell.angle_alpha   90.00
_cell.angle_beta   90.00
_cell.angle_gamma   90.00
#
_symmetry.space_group_name_H-M   'P 1'
#
loop_
_entity.id
_entity.type
_entity.pdbx_description
1 polymer ?
#
loop_
_entity_poly.entity_id
_entity_poly.type
_entity_poly.pdbx_seq_one_letter_code
_entity_poly.pdbx_strand_id
1 'polypeptide(L)'
;MAFDASGFTALEITESEDRVVARMNRPEVLNAIDQTMVDEFHALCGYLERTPKILIITGVEANEEAGQRGIFASGADIAQLRERRREDALAGINSQIFSRINRLPMPVIAAIDGFALGGGAELAYAADFRIATPKVKMGQPETNLGISAAAGALWRLKELVGEPTALELILAGRILNAEEALELKLVTELHEPSELMAGAHALADRIGKQDPLAVRISKRVFSMPRDAHPAVDELAQAILFESQAKFDRMQAFLDRKKKK
;
A
#
# COMPACT_ATOMS: atom_id res chain seq x y z
N MET A 1 6.84 22.61 -5.22
CA MET A 1 6.27 22.43 -6.57
C MET A 1 5.44 21.17 -6.55
N ALA A 2 4.29 21.18 -7.24
CA ALA A 2 3.47 19.98 -7.41
C ALA A 2 4.25 18.90 -8.22
N PHE A 3 3.84 17.64 -8.08
CA PHE A 3 4.41 16.55 -8.85
C PHE A 3 4.02 16.67 -10.33
N ASP A 4 4.98 16.59 -11.22
CA ASP A 4 4.73 16.57 -12.66
C ASP A 4 4.54 15.11 -13.14
N ALA A 5 3.31 14.76 -13.44
CA ALA A 5 2.92 13.46 -14.00
C ALA A 5 2.50 13.55 -15.47
N SER A 6 2.84 14.63 -16.17
CA SER A 6 2.37 14.88 -17.56
C SER A 6 2.82 13.81 -18.56
N GLY A 7 3.91 13.09 -18.24
CA GLY A 7 4.40 11.97 -19.06
C GLY A 7 3.92 10.59 -18.63
N PHE A 8 3.07 10.49 -17.60
CA PHE A 8 2.59 9.20 -17.10
C PHE A 8 1.49 8.65 -17.98
N THR A 9 1.53 7.33 -18.19
CA THR A 9 0.57 6.60 -19.02
C THR A 9 -0.08 5.44 -18.29
N ALA A 10 0.59 4.89 -17.28
CA ALA A 10 0.12 3.77 -16.49
C ALA A 10 -0.50 4.20 -15.15
N LEU A 11 -0.15 5.39 -14.66
CA LEU A 11 -0.70 5.97 -13.43
C LEU A 11 -1.36 7.33 -13.70
N GLU A 12 -2.55 7.51 -13.15
CA GLU A 12 -3.17 8.83 -12.99
C GLU A 12 -2.89 9.36 -11.59
N ILE A 13 -2.33 10.56 -11.50
CA ILE A 13 -1.94 11.17 -10.23
C ILE A 13 -2.83 12.36 -9.90
N THR A 14 -3.46 12.31 -8.73
CA THR A 14 -4.17 13.45 -8.15
C THR A 14 -3.48 13.86 -6.86
N GLU A 15 -3.03 15.10 -6.78
CA GLU A 15 -2.30 15.61 -5.62
C GLU A 15 -3.12 16.66 -4.88
N SER A 16 -3.14 16.56 -3.54
CA SER A 16 -3.64 17.57 -2.63
C SER A 16 -2.55 18.02 -1.64
N GLU A 17 -2.90 18.84 -0.66
CA GLU A 17 -1.94 19.40 0.29
C GLU A 17 -1.22 18.29 1.10
N ASP A 18 -1.96 17.31 1.62
CA ASP A 18 -1.48 16.30 2.55
C ASP A 18 -1.37 14.89 1.97
N ARG A 19 -1.90 14.66 0.75
CA ARG A 19 -1.94 13.33 0.14
C ARG A 19 -1.82 13.34 -1.37
N VAL A 20 -1.44 12.18 -1.90
CA VAL A 20 -1.45 11.88 -3.33
C VAL A 20 -2.28 10.62 -3.54
N VAL A 21 -3.14 10.63 -4.56
CA VAL A 21 -3.83 9.43 -5.07
C VAL A 21 -3.11 9.01 -6.35
N ALA A 22 -2.63 7.78 -6.37
CA ALA A 22 -2.09 7.11 -7.55
C ALA A 22 -3.08 6.04 -8.00
N ARG A 23 -3.78 6.30 -9.10
CA ARG A 23 -4.71 5.37 -9.74
C ARG A 23 -3.98 4.62 -10.84
N MET A 24 -3.92 3.30 -10.76
CA MET A 24 -3.46 2.46 -11.87
C MET A 24 -4.49 2.52 -12.99
N ASN A 25 -4.05 2.86 -14.20
CA ASN A 25 -4.90 3.15 -15.35
C ASN A 25 -4.48 2.38 -16.60
N ARG A 26 -4.54 1.05 -16.51
CA ARG A 26 -4.38 0.10 -17.63
C ARG A 26 -5.53 -0.90 -17.65
N PRO A 27 -6.80 -0.42 -17.78
CA PRO A 27 -7.99 -1.28 -17.67
C PRO A 27 -8.03 -2.38 -18.76
N GLU A 28 -7.49 -2.13 -19.95
CA GLU A 28 -7.44 -3.05 -21.08
C GLU A 28 -6.64 -4.33 -20.80
N VAL A 29 -5.72 -4.28 -19.85
CA VAL A 29 -4.91 -5.41 -19.37
C VAL A 29 -5.11 -5.68 -17.87
N LEU A 30 -6.26 -5.28 -17.33
CA LEU A 30 -6.65 -5.52 -15.94
C LEU A 30 -5.61 -4.96 -14.94
N ASN A 31 -5.05 -3.79 -15.23
CA ASN A 31 -3.97 -3.16 -14.45
C ASN A 31 -2.76 -4.09 -14.22
N ALA A 32 -2.41 -4.91 -15.21
CA ALA A 32 -1.19 -5.71 -15.15
C ALA A 32 0.02 -4.79 -15.00
N ILE A 33 0.88 -5.11 -14.03
CA ILE A 33 2.04 -4.29 -13.64
C ILE A 33 3.19 -4.58 -14.61
N ASP A 34 3.44 -3.64 -15.50
CA ASP A 34 4.56 -3.66 -16.46
C ASP A 34 5.71 -2.75 -16.02
N GLN A 35 6.76 -2.69 -16.84
CA GLN A 35 7.93 -1.85 -16.56
C GLN A 35 7.57 -0.36 -16.50
N THR A 36 6.66 0.13 -17.35
CA THR A 36 6.23 1.53 -17.36
C THR A 36 5.59 1.91 -16.01
N MET A 37 4.67 1.08 -15.52
CA MET A 37 4.03 1.31 -14.22
C MET A 37 5.06 1.29 -13.08
N VAL A 38 6.03 0.37 -13.13
CA VAL A 38 7.13 0.31 -12.16
C VAL A 38 7.96 1.58 -12.16
N ASP A 39 8.33 2.08 -13.34
CA ASP A 39 9.14 3.30 -13.49
C ASP A 39 8.38 4.54 -13.01
N GLU A 40 7.08 4.63 -13.31
CA GLU A 40 6.22 5.73 -12.86
C GLU A 40 6.05 5.71 -11.33
N PHE A 41 5.88 4.53 -10.71
CA PHE A 41 5.91 4.41 -9.24
C PHE A 41 7.27 4.81 -8.65
N HIS A 42 8.39 4.49 -9.32
CA HIS A 42 9.71 4.91 -8.87
C HIS A 42 9.86 6.44 -8.89
N ALA A 43 9.37 7.10 -9.93
CA ALA A 43 9.36 8.56 -10.04
C ALA A 43 8.50 9.20 -8.94
N LEU A 44 7.29 8.66 -8.71
CA LEU A 44 6.40 9.10 -7.65
C LEU A 44 7.03 8.92 -6.26
N CYS A 45 7.63 7.76 -5.99
CA CYS A 45 8.32 7.52 -4.71
C CYS A 45 9.46 8.53 -4.51
N GLY A 46 10.24 8.82 -5.55
CA GLY A 46 11.30 9.82 -5.48
C GLY A 46 10.81 11.23 -5.14
N TYR A 47 9.59 11.58 -5.54
CA TYR A 47 8.93 12.80 -5.12
C TYR A 47 8.48 12.73 -3.65
N LEU A 48 7.77 11.67 -3.26
CA LEU A 48 7.20 11.50 -1.92
C LEU A 48 8.27 11.34 -0.81
N GLU A 49 9.47 10.88 -1.15
CA GLU A 49 10.62 10.84 -0.25
C GLU A 49 11.11 12.24 0.12
N ARG A 50 11.03 13.21 -0.81
CA ARG A 50 11.43 14.61 -0.61
C ARG A 50 10.29 15.49 -0.11
N THR A 51 9.05 15.16 -0.51
CA THR A 51 7.82 15.88 -0.16
C THR A 51 6.85 14.89 0.47
N PRO A 52 7.02 14.56 1.77
CA PRO A 52 6.27 13.49 2.41
C PRO A 52 4.77 13.79 2.46
N LYS A 53 3.97 12.97 1.79
CA LYS A 53 2.50 12.99 1.77
C LYS A 53 1.98 11.57 1.93
N ILE A 54 0.75 11.44 2.41
CA ILE A 54 0.04 10.14 2.45
C ILE A 54 -0.17 9.69 1.01
N LEU A 55 0.13 8.43 0.70
CA LEU A 55 -0.13 7.85 -0.62
C LEU A 55 -1.37 6.96 -0.54
N ILE A 56 -2.34 7.19 -1.42
CA ILE A 56 -3.46 6.27 -1.67
C ILE A 56 -3.20 5.63 -3.03
N ILE A 57 -3.11 4.29 -3.06
CA ILE A 57 -2.99 3.51 -4.29
C ILE A 57 -4.35 2.85 -4.55
N THR A 58 -4.88 3.03 -5.74
CA THR A 58 -6.13 2.40 -6.17
C THR A 58 -6.04 1.96 -7.63
N GLY A 59 -7.03 1.22 -8.09
CA GLY A 59 -7.17 0.81 -9.48
C GLY A 59 -8.36 1.47 -10.16
N VAL A 60 -8.88 0.80 -11.17
CA VAL A 60 -10.08 1.23 -11.88
C VAL A 60 -11.30 0.92 -11.03
N GLU A 61 -12.16 1.90 -10.82
CA GLU A 61 -13.42 1.76 -10.08
C GLU A 61 -14.45 0.96 -10.90
N ALA A 62 -15.28 0.19 -10.18
CA ALA A 62 -16.42 -0.44 -10.81
C ALA A 62 -17.40 0.64 -11.32
N ASN A 63 -17.95 0.41 -12.51
CA ASN A 63 -19.07 1.18 -13.05
C ASN A 63 -20.13 0.18 -13.51
N GLU A 64 -21.12 -0.07 -12.68
CA GLU A 64 -22.16 -1.07 -12.96
C GLU A 64 -23.03 -0.70 -14.17
N GLU A 65 -23.29 0.60 -14.40
CA GLU A 65 -24.06 1.09 -15.53
C GLU A 65 -23.33 0.83 -16.86
N ALA A 66 -21.99 0.93 -16.85
CA ALA A 66 -21.16 0.61 -18.01
C ALA A 66 -20.73 -0.88 -18.07
N GLY A 67 -21.18 -1.71 -17.12
CA GLY A 67 -20.75 -3.11 -17.01
C GLY A 67 -19.26 -3.29 -16.67
N GLN A 68 -18.61 -2.24 -16.18
CA GLN A 68 -17.20 -2.24 -15.81
C GLN A 68 -17.01 -2.79 -14.40
N ARG A 69 -16.16 -3.82 -14.27
CA ARG A 69 -15.78 -4.36 -12.98
C ARG A 69 -14.64 -3.53 -12.39
N GLY A 70 -14.64 -3.38 -11.07
CA GLY A 70 -13.49 -2.83 -10.36
C GLY A 70 -12.28 -3.76 -10.49
N ILE A 71 -11.10 -3.17 -10.66
CA ILE A 71 -9.83 -3.90 -10.81
C ILE A 71 -8.74 -3.12 -10.10
N PHE A 72 -8.19 -3.70 -9.04
CA PHE A 72 -7.00 -3.14 -8.44
C PHE A 72 -5.79 -3.45 -9.33
N ALA A 73 -5.33 -4.70 -9.35
CA ALA A 73 -4.29 -5.17 -10.26
C ALA A 73 -4.31 -6.70 -10.37
N SER A 74 -4.27 -7.23 -11.60
CA SER A 74 -4.32 -8.67 -11.88
C SER A 74 -2.98 -9.39 -11.67
N GLY A 75 -1.89 -8.67 -11.43
CA GLY A 75 -0.55 -9.22 -11.24
C GLY A 75 0.50 -8.56 -12.12
N ALA A 76 1.66 -9.19 -12.25
CA ALA A 76 2.66 -8.76 -13.20
C ALA A 76 2.19 -9.00 -14.64
N ASP A 77 2.63 -8.16 -15.57
CA ASP A 77 2.36 -8.34 -17.00
C ASP A 77 2.98 -9.67 -17.48
N ILE A 78 2.12 -10.63 -17.85
CA ILE A 78 2.53 -12.00 -18.17
C ILE A 78 3.41 -12.05 -19.42
N ALA A 79 3.16 -11.16 -20.41
CA ALA A 79 3.96 -11.12 -21.62
C ALA A 79 5.39 -10.68 -21.30
N GLN A 80 5.55 -9.63 -20.52
CA GLN A 80 6.87 -9.19 -20.05
C GLN A 80 7.52 -10.22 -19.11
N LEU A 81 6.74 -10.79 -18.19
CA LEU A 81 7.24 -11.77 -17.22
C LEU A 81 7.81 -13.03 -17.91
N ARG A 82 7.18 -13.49 -18.99
CA ARG A 82 7.64 -14.65 -19.77
C ARG A 82 9.05 -14.45 -20.37
N GLU A 83 9.36 -13.21 -20.75
CA GLU A 83 10.66 -12.89 -21.36
C GLU A 83 11.77 -12.63 -20.33
N ARG A 84 11.42 -12.41 -19.06
CA ARG A 84 12.39 -12.15 -17.98
C ARG A 84 13.32 -13.35 -17.77
N ARG A 85 14.58 -13.07 -17.47
CA ARG A 85 15.64 -14.04 -17.21
C ARG A 85 16.24 -13.85 -15.82
N ARG A 86 17.30 -14.58 -15.54
CA ARG A 86 17.98 -14.54 -14.24
C ARG A 86 18.35 -13.12 -13.81
N GLU A 87 18.92 -12.34 -14.71
CA GLU A 87 19.39 -10.99 -14.38
C GLU A 87 18.22 -10.06 -14.04
N ASP A 88 17.06 -10.19 -14.70
CA ASP A 88 15.85 -9.43 -14.38
C ASP A 88 15.30 -9.82 -13.01
N ALA A 89 15.37 -11.11 -12.66
CA ALA A 89 14.98 -11.59 -11.34
C ALA A 89 15.91 -11.05 -10.24
N LEU A 90 17.23 -11.05 -10.48
CA LEU A 90 18.23 -10.48 -9.56
C LEU A 90 18.13 -8.96 -9.45
N ALA A 91 17.74 -8.27 -10.52
CA ALA A 91 17.44 -6.84 -10.51
C ALA A 91 16.21 -6.51 -9.62
N GLY A 92 15.33 -7.49 -9.35
CA GLY A 92 14.23 -7.33 -8.42
C GLY A 92 13.21 -6.29 -8.83
N ILE A 93 12.85 -6.23 -10.11
CA ILE A 93 12.04 -5.15 -10.70
C ILE A 93 10.83 -4.79 -9.84
N ASN A 94 9.97 -5.77 -9.52
CA ASN A 94 8.78 -5.55 -8.71
C ASN A 94 9.11 -5.48 -7.21
N SER A 95 10.02 -6.30 -6.70
CA SER A 95 10.35 -6.36 -5.27
C SER A 95 10.99 -5.07 -4.76
N GLN A 96 11.81 -4.41 -5.59
CA GLN A 96 12.44 -3.14 -5.23
C GLN A 96 11.41 -2.02 -5.12
N ILE A 97 10.51 -1.88 -6.12
CA ILE A 97 9.51 -0.81 -6.07
C ILE A 97 8.50 -1.03 -4.93
N PHE A 98 8.02 -2.26 -4.69
CA PHE A 98 7.10 -2.52 -3.59
C PHE A 98 7.77 -2.31 -2.22
N SER A 99 9.04 -2.67 -2.09
CA SER A 99 9.81 -2.34 -0.88
C SER A 99 10.02 -0.84 -0.71
N ARG A 100 10.21 -0.09 -1.81
CA ARG A 100 10.34 1.37 -1.77
C ARG A 100 9.03 2.04 -1.36
N ILE A 101 7.89 1.60 -1.90
CA ILE A 101 6.55 2.06 -1.50
C ILE A 101 6.31 1.84 0.00
N ASN A 102 6.62 0.65 0.50
CA ASN A 102 6.48 0.33 1.93
C ASN A 102 7.32 1.25 2.83
N ARG A 103 8.50 1.65 2.36
CA ARG A 103 9.44 2.51 3.09
C ARG A 103 9.18 4.01 2.95
N LEU A 104 8.14 4.42 2.22
CA LEU A 104 7.79 5.84 2.12
C LEU A 104 7.61 6.46 3.51
N PRO A 105 8.02 7.74 3.67
CA PRO A 105 8.03 8.37 5.00
C PRO A 105 6.62 8.48 5.61
N MET A 106 5.61 8.79 4.81
CA MET A 106 4.21 8.84 5.24
C MET A 106 3.49 7.53 4.95
N PRO A 107 2.37 7.26 5.64
CA PRO A 107 1.58 6.06 5.40
C PRO A 107 1.07 5.91 3.97
N VAL A 108 0.96 4.64 3.56
CA VAL A 108 0.41 4.21 2.27
C VAL A 108 -0.89 3.44 2.53
N ILE A 109 -1.94 3.77 1.79
CA ILE A 109 -3.25 3.14 1.84
C ILE A 109 -3.51 2.48 0.49
N ALA A 110 -3.80 1.18 0.47
CA ALA A 110 -4.32 0.48 -0.70
C ALA A 110 -5.85 0.46 -0.61
N ALA A 111 -6.53 1.06 -1.57
CA ALA A 111 -7.97 1.04 -1.75
C ALA A 111 -8.30 0.06 -2.89
N ILE A 112 -8.82 -1.11 -2.53
CA ILE A 112 -8.84 -2.30 -3.39
C ILE A 112 -10.27 -2.60 -3.84
N ASP A 113 -10.56 -2.46 -5.14
CA ASP A 113 -11.78 -2.95 -5.73
C ASP A 113 -11.47 -4.13 -6.67
N GLY A 114 -12.23 -5.21 -6.55
CA GLY A 114 -12.10 -6.40 -7.40
C GLY A 114 -10.79 -7.18 -7.18
N PHE A 115 -10.08 -7.48 -8.26
CA PHE A 115 -8.92 -8.38 -8.21
C PHE A 115 -7.64 -7.68 -7.73
N ALA A 116 -6.99 -8.30 -6.74
CA ALA A 116 -5.62 -8.04 -6.31
C ALA A 116 -4.87 -9.39 -6.26
N LEU A 117 -4.28 -9.81 -7.37
CA LEU A 117 -3.68 -11.14 -7.52
C LEU A 117 -2.17 -11.04 -7.81
N GLY A 118 -1.40 -12.01 -7.34
CA GLY A 118 0.03 -12.08 -7.59
C GLY A 118 0.74 -10.78 -7.24
N GLY A 119 1.50 -10.20 -8.18
CA GLY A 119 2.16 -8.91 -7.99
C GLY A 119 1.21 -7.77 -7.59
N GLY A 120 -0.07 -7.83 -7.99
CA GLY A 120 -1.10 -6.87 -7.54
C GLY A 120 -1.42 -7.01 -6.05
N ALA A 121 -1.49 -8.24 -5.54
CA ALA A 121 -1.62 -8.48 -4.12
C ALA A 121 -0.34 -8.08 -3.36
N GLU A 122 0.84 -8.36 -3.90
CA GLU A 122 2.13 -7.96 -3.32
C GLU A 122 2.28 -6.44 -3.22
N LEU A 123 1.79 -5.69 -4.21
CA LEU A 123 1.67 -4.23 -4.15
C LEU A 123 0.75 -3.80 -3.00
N ALA A 124 -0.43 -4.43 -2.86
CA ALA A 124 -1.34 -4.16 -1.75
C ALA A 124 -0.72 -4.50 -0.38
N TYR A 125 0.04 -5.60 -0.27
CA TYR A 125 0.75 -5.95 0.98
C TYR A 125 1.86 -4.95 1.32
N ALA A 126 2.40 -4.24 0.35
CA ALA A 126 3.39 -3.19 0.58
C ALA A 126 2.80 -1.93 1.22
N ALA A 127 1.49 -1.71 1.12
CA ALA A 127 0.82 -0.61 1.81
C ALA A 127 0.75 -0.85 3.33
N ASP A 128 0.68 0.22 4.12
CA ASP A 128 0.47 0.14 5.57
C ASP A 128 -0.97 -0.26 5.90
N PHE A 129 -1.93 0.29 5.16
CA PHE A 129 -3.35 0.04 5.33
C PHE A 129 -3.95 -0.53 4.04
N ARG A 130 -4.90 -1.43 4.17
CA ARG A 130 -5.69 -2.01 3.08
C ARG A 130 -7.15 -1.92 3.45
N ILE A 131 -7.94 -1.25 2.61
CA ILE A 131 -9.39 -1.25 2.65
C ILE A 131 -9.89 -1.79 1.32
N ALA A 132 -11.05 -2.40 1.29
CA ALA A 132 -11.52 -3.07 0.09
C ALA A 132 -13.03 -2.96 -0.11
N THR A 133 -13.49 -3.41 -1.29
CA THR A 133 -14.92 -3.63 -1.53
C THR A 133 -15.32 -5.07 -1.23
N PRO A 134 -16.63 -5.37 -1.07
CA PRO A 134 -17.12 -6.74 -0.95
C PRO A 134 -16.81 -7.64 -2.17
N LYS A 135 -16.36 -7.04 -3.29
CA LYS A 135 -15.99 -7.75 -4.51
C LYS A 135 -14.51 -8.18 -4.57
N VAL A 136 -13.72 -7.83 -3.54
CA VAL A 136 -12.28 -8.12 -3.53
C VAL A 136 -11.97 -9.60 -3.60
N LYS A 137 -10.94 -9.94 -4.38
CA LYS A 137 -10.32 -11.26 -4.45
C LYS A 137 -8.82 -11.10 -4.33
N MET A 138 -8.20 -11.73 -3.31
CA MET A 138 -6.77 -11.62 -3.04
C MET A 138 -6.11 -13.00 -3.00
N GLY A 139 -4.96 -13.15 -3.66
CA GLY A 139 -4.25 -14.43 -3.66
C GLY A 139 -2.93 -14.39 -4.42
N GLN A 140 -2.19 -15.51 -4.36
CA GLN A 140 -0.87 -15.68 -4.95
C GLN A 140 -0.84 -16.88 -5.92
N PRO A 141 -1.24 -16.70 -7.20
CA PRO A 141 -1.32 -17.78 -8.15
C PRO A 141 0.01 -18.14 -8.84
N GLU A 142 1.12 -17.57 -8.44
CA GLU A 142 2.43 -17.67 -9.10
C GLU A 142 2.93 -19.11 -9.24
N THR A 143 2.68 -19.96 -8.28
CA THR A 143 3.09 -21.38 -8.32
C THR A 143 2.42 -22.14 -9.46
N ASN A 144 1.20 -21.74 -9.88
CA ASN A 144 0.52 -22.30 -11.04
C ASN A 144 1.23 -21.92 -12.37
N LEU A 145 2.02 -20.85 -12.37
CA LEU A 145 2.83 -20.39 -13.50
C LEU A 145 4.28 -20.92 -13.45
N GLY A 146 4.63 -21.75 -12.46
CA GLY A 146 5.97 -22.28 -12.29
C GLY A 146 6.98 -21.26 -11.74
N ILE A 147 6.52 -20.20 -11.12
CA ILE A 147 7.34 -19.16 -10.49
C ILE A 147 6.92 -18.95 -9.02
N SER A 148 7.64 -18.12 -8.29
CA SER A 148 7.31 -17.79 -6.90
C SER A 148 6.89 -16.32 -6.76
N ALA A 149 6.09 -16.03 -5.73
CA ALA A 149 5.64 -14.69 -5.36
C ALA A 149 6.79 -13.89 -4.72
N ALA A 150 7.73 -13.44 -5.53
CA ALA A 150 9.05 -12.95 -5.10
C ALA A 150 9.09 -11.44 -4.80
N ALA A 151 7.96 -10.72 -4.91
CA ALA A 151 7.94 -9.27 -4.71
C ALA A 151 7.44 -8.85 -3.31
N GLY A 152 7.35 -9.79 -2.38
CA GLY A 152 7.03 -9.51 -0.97
C GLY A 152 6.18 -10.56 -0.27
N ALA A 153 5.39 -11.37 -1.00
CA ALA A 153 4.47 -12.32 -0.37
C ALA A 153 5.19 -13.40 0.45
N LEU A 154 6.35 -13.89 0.00
CA LEU A 154 7.10 -14.94 0.69
C LEU A 154 7.49 -14.60 2.14
N TRP A 155 7.56 -13.34 2.49
CA TRP A 155 7.94 -12.91 3.84
C TRP A 155 6.88 -12.02 4.50
N ARG A 156 6.27 -11.11 3.73
CA ARG A 156 5.31 -10.13 4.24
C ARG A 156 3.94 -10.75 4.55
N LEU A 157 3.50 -11.69 3.71
CA LEU A 157 2.16 -12.27 3.86
C LEU A 157 2.00 -13.05 5.16
N LYS A 158 3.03 -13.81 5.58
CA LYS A 158 2.98 -14.54 6.86
C LYS A 158 2.91 -13.60 8.08
N GLU A 159 3.47 -12.40 7.97
CA GLU A 159 3.37 -11.37 9.03
C GLU A 159 1.96 -10.78 9.11
N LEU A 160 1.24 -10.75 7.97
CA LEU A 160 -0.11 -10.19 7.90
C LEU A 160 -1.20 -11.20 8.32
N VAL A 161 -1.11 -12.46 7.88
CA VAL A 161 -2.19 -13.45 8.05
C VAL A 161 -1.76 -14.71 8.82
N GLY A 162 -0.52 -14.76 9.28
CA GLY A 162 0.07 -15.94 9.91
C GLY A 162 0.53 -16.99 8.90
N GLU A 163 1.46 -17.86 9.34
CA GLU A 163 2.14 -18.83 8.49
C GLU A 163 1.18 -19.85 7.84
N PRO A 164 0.21 -20.48 8.54
CA PRO A 164 -0.67 -21.46 7.92
C PRO A 164 -1.46 -20.91 6.75
N THR A 165 -2.08 -19.72 6.92
CA THR A 165 -2.85 -19.08 5.86
C THR A 165 -1.95 -18.62 4.70
N ALA A 166 -0.77 -18.07 5.01
CA ALA A 166 0.19 -17.68 3.97
C ALA A 166 0.62 -18.86 3.10
N LEU A 167 0.86 -20.03 3.69
CA LEU A 167 1.20 -21.26 2.95
C LEU A 167 0.04 -21.73 2.05
N GLU A 168 -1.21 -21.66 2.51
CA GLU A 168 -2.37 -21.98 1.67
C GLU A 168 -2.48 -21.05 0.45
N LEU A 169 -2.27 -19.74 0.64
CA LEU A 169 -2.31 -18.79 -0.47
C LEU A 169 -1.16 -19.01 -1.45
N ILE A 170 0.06 -19.21 -0.96
CA ILE A 170 1.26 -19.29 -1.80
C ILE A 170 1.42 -20.67 -2.45
N LEU A 171 1.23 -21.75 -1.69
CA LEU A 171 1.52 -23.10 -2.17
C LEU A 171 0.30 -23.81 -2.75
N ALA A 172 -0.89 -23.58 -2.20
CA ALA A 172 -2.12 -24.20 -2.66
C ALA A 172 -2.93 -23.30 -3.62
N GLY A 173 -2.51 -22.05 -3.83
CA GLY A 173 -3.19 -21.12 -4.73
C GLY A 173 -4.58 -20.69 -4.26
N ARG A 174 -4.83 -20.73 -2.93
CA ARG A 174 -6.09 -20.24 -2.37
C ARG A 174 -6.29 -18.76 -2.69
N ILE A 175 -7.51 -18.39 -3.01
CA ILE A 175 -7.91 -16.99 -3.24
C ILE A 175 -8.92 -16.62 -2.15
N LEU A 176 -8.61 -15.59 -1.39
CA LEU A 176 -9.50 -15.05 -0.36
C LEU A 176 -10.59 -14.19 -0.99
N ASN A 177 -11.80 -14.31 -0.47
CA ASN A 177 -12.87 -13.34 -0.70
C ASN A 177 -12.82 -12.20 0.34
N ALA A 178 -13.74 -11.24 0.24
CA ALA A 178 -13.77 -10.06 1.10
C ALA A 178 -13.95 -10.40 2.60
N GLU A 179 -14.84 -11.34 2.89
CA GLU A 179 -15.15 -11.75 4.27
C GLU A 179 -13.95 -12.42 4.92
N GLU A 180 -13.31 -13.35 4.20
CA GLU A 180 -12.08 -14.02 4.65
C GLU A 180 -10.93 -13.03 4.84
N ALA A 181 -10.75 -12.09 3.89
CA ALA A 181 -9.70 -11.08 3.99
C ALA A 181 -9.92 -10.13 5.19
N LEU A 182 -11.17 -9.80 5.50
CA LEU A 182 -11.54 -9.00 6.68
C LEU A 182 -11.34 -9.78 7.99
N GLU A 183 -11.78 -11.04 8.04
CA GLU A 183 -11.61 -11.91 9.21
C GLU A 183 -10.13 -12.10 9.56
N LEU A 184 -9.30 -12.34 8.55
CA LEU A 184 -7.85 -12.48 8.69
C LEU A 184 -7.11 -11.15 8.92
N LYS A 185 -7.80 -10.02 8.94
CA LYS A 185 -7.22 -8.66 9.03
C LYS A 185 -6.26 -8.31 7.89
N LEU A 186 -6.33 -9.04 6.78
CA LEU A 186 -5.59 -8.68 5.56
C LEU A 186 -6.14 -7.37 4.97
N VAL A 187 -7.44 -7.14 5.07
CA VAL A 187 -8.07 -5.83 4.92
C VAL A 187 -8.72 -5.42 6.24
N THR A 188 -8.80 -4.13 6.53
CA THR A 188 -9.29 -3.61 7.82
C THR A 188 -10.71 -3.06 7.76
N GLU A 189 -11.18 -2.68 6.58
CA GLU A 189 -12.50 -2.11 6.35
C GLU A 189 -13.03 -2.59 4.99
N LEU A 190 -14.36 -2.80 4.91
CA LEU A 190 -15.06 -3.02 3.64
C LEU A 190 -16.00 -1.84 3.39
N HIS A 191 -16.00 -1.34 2.16
CA HIS A 191 -16.83 -0.25 1.68
C HIS A 191 -17.51 -0.64 0.38
N GLU A 192 -18.73 -0.18 0.16
CA GLU A 192 -19.35 -0.32 -1.16
C GLU A 192 -18.46 0.34 -2.23
N PRO A 193 -18.48 -0.13 -3.49
CA PRO A 193 -17.61 0.42 -4.54
C PRO A 193 -17.68 1.95 -4.66
N SER A 194 -18.89 2.53 -4.58
CA SER A 194 -19.11 3.98 -4.62
C SER A 194 -18.54 4.73 -3.41
N GLU A 195 -18.26 4.05 -2.29
CA GLU A 195 -17.78 4.63 -1.03
C GLU A 195 -16.32 4.30 -0.74
N LEU A 196 -15.68 3.47 -1.56
CA LEU A 196 -14.30 3.02 -1.32
C LEU A 196 -13.32 4.19 -1.21
N MET A 197 -13.36 5.12 -2.15
CA MET A 197 -12.46 6.28 -2.13
C MET A 197 -12.80 7.25 -1.00
N ALA A 198 -14.08 7.42 -0.66
CA ALA A 198 -14.48 8.19 0.52
C ALA A 198 -13.91 7.56 1.81
N GLY A 199 -13.95 6.24 1.94
CA GLY A 199 -13.30 5.49 3.03
C GLY A 199 -11.79 5.69 3.08
N ALA A 200 -11.11 5.64 1.93
CA ALA A 200 -9.67 5.91 1.84
C ALA A 200 -9.31 7.33 2.29
N HIS A 201 -10.07 8.32 1.84
CA HIS A 201 -9.89 9.71 2.26
C HIS A 201 -10.19 9.91 3.76
N ALA A 202 -11.23 9.29 4.29
CA ALA A 202 -11.54 9.35 5.72
C ALA A 202 -10.43 8.73 6.59
N LEU A 203 -9.80 7.64 6.14
CA LEU A 203 -8.63 7.07 6.79
C LEU A 203 -7.43 8.02 6.72
N ALA A 204 -7.17 8.60 5.56
CA ALA A 204 -6.11 9.61 5.39
C ALA A 204 -6.34 10.83 6.29
N ASP A 205 -7.59 11.30 6.45
CA ASP A 205 -7.95 12.39 7.36
C ASP A 205 -7.70 12.03 8.83
N ARG A 206 -7.96 10.78 9.25
CA ARG A 206 -7.60 10.30 10.60
C ARG A 206 -6.10 10.34 10.84
N ILE A 207 -5.30 9.95 9.83
CA ILE A 207 -3.84 10.01 9.88
C ILE A 207 -3.37 11.47 9.89
N GLY A 208 -3.93 12.33 9.04
CA GLY A 208 -3.57 13.75 8.93
C GLY A 208 -3.84 14.58 10.19
N LYS A 209 -4.76 14.11 11.08
CA LYS A 209 -4.97 14.71 12.41
C LYS A 209 -3.81 14.45 13.37
N GLN A 210 -2.97 13.46 13.12
CA GLN A 210 -1.81 13.16 13.94
C GLN A 210 -0.65 14.11 13.62
N ASP A 211 0.36 14.16 14.48
CA ASP A 211 1.57 14.91 14.18
C ASP A 211 2.38 14.21 13.08
N PRO A 212 2.69 14.88 11.97
CA PRO A 212 3.34 14.23 10.83
C PRO A 212 4.75 13.73 11.15
N LEU A 213 5.51 14.38 12.03
CA LEU A 213 6.83 13.90 12.43
C LEU A 213 6.70 12.63 13.29
N ALA A 214 5.75 12.60 14.22
CA ALA A 214 5.50 11.42 15.05
C ALA A 214 5.02 10.24 14.20
N VAL A 215 4.13 10.45 13.23
CA VAL A 215 3.68 9.41 12.28
C VAL A 215 4.87 8.83 11.52
N ARG A 216 5.73 9.67 10.95
CA ARG A 216 6.90 9.25 10.15
C ARG A 216 7.90 8.45 10.99
N ILE A 217 8.23 8.94 12.18
CA ILE A 217 9.17 8.27 13.07
C ILE A 217 8.58 6.94 13.55
N SER A 218 7.31 6.92 13.97
CA SER A 218 6.65 5.70 14.42
C SER A 218 6.59 4.63 13.32
N LYS A 219 6.23 5.01 12.08
CA LYS A 219 6.25 4.10 10.93
C LYS A 219 7.65 3.52 10.71
N ARG A 220 8.68 4.37 10.77
CA ARG A 220 10.07 3.95 10.55
C ARG A 220 10.54 2.97 11.63
N VAL A 221 10.26 3.27 12.89
CA VAL A 221 10.64 2.44 14.04
C VAL A 221 9.89 1.11 14.02
N PHE A 222 8.57 1.14 13.75
CA PHE A 222 7.74 -0.05 13.66
C PHE A 222 8.28 -1.09 12.65
N SER A 223 8.93 -0.63 11.57
CA SER A 223 9.52 -1.50 10.55
C SER A 223 10.94 -1.99 10.87
N MET A 224 11.51 -1.63 12.03
CA MET A 224 12.84 -2.10 12.42
C MET A 224 12.81 -3.55 12.91
N PRO A 225 13.93 -4.28 12.80
CA PRO A 225 14.05 -5.61 13.36
C PRO A 225 13.82 -5.63 14.88
N ARG A 226 13.26 -6.72 15.38
CA ARG A 226 12.91 -6.87 16.81
C ARG A 226 14.11 -6.65 17.76
N ASP A 227 15.29 -7.05 17.38
CA ASP A 227 16.52 -6.90 18.16
C ASP A 227 17.06 -5.46 18.21
N ALA A 228 16.55 -4.57 17.38
CA ALA A 228 16.82 -3.14 17.48
C ALA A 228 16.07 -2.47 18.64
N HIS A 229 14.98 -3.10 19.12
CA HIS A 229 14.16 -2.60 20.23
C HIS A 229 14.71 -3.08 21.60
N PRO A 230 14.59 -2.28 22.71
CA PRO A 230 13.93 -0.97 22.77
C PRO A 230 14.85 0.21 22.41
N ALA A 231 16.11 0.01 22.07
CA ALA A 231 17.06 1.11 21.89
C ALA A 231 16.61 2.12 20.80
N VAL A 232 16.08 1.64 19.69
CA VAL A 232 15.56 2.51 18.61
C VAL A 232 14.33 3.31 19.06
N ASP A 233 13.48 2.74 19.94
CA ASP A 233 12.30 3.42 20.51
C ASP A 233 12.71 4.60 21.39
N GLU A 234 13.75 4.41 22.22
CA GLU A 234 14.29 5.45 23.11
C GLU A 234 14.86 6.62 22.30
N LEU A 235 15.63 6.35 21.26
CA LEU A 235 16.18 7.37 20.36
C LEU A 235 15.07 8.13 19.61
N ALA A 236 14.08 7.40 19.10
CA ALA A 236 12.92 7.99 18.42
C ALA A 236 12.12 8.90 19.37
N GLN A 237 11.90 8.44 20.59
CA GLN A 237 11.19 9.21 21.61
C GLN A 237 11.98 10.45 22.04
N ALA A 238 13.30 10.36 22.15
CA ALA A 238 14.15 11.50 22.44
C ALA A 238 14.01 12.62 21.40
N ILE A 239 13.97 12.25 20.09
CA ILE A 239 13.73 13.21 19.01
C ILE A 239 12.35 13.87 19.15
N LEU A 240 11.30 13.06 19.41
CA LEU A 240 9.93 13.56 19.51
C LEU A 240 9.73 14.44 20.77
N PHE A 241 10.44 14.17 21.86
CA PHE A 241 10.34 14.96 23.08
C PHE A 241 10.83 16.40 22.93
N GLU A 242 11.72 16.65 21.99
CA GLU A 242 12.22 18.00 21.68
C GLU A 242 11.34 18.73 20.63
N SER A 243 10.30 18.09 20.07
CA SER A 243 9.44 18.72 19.07
C SER A 243 8.48 19.73 19.68
N GLN A 244 8.35 20.92 19.08
CA GLN A 244 7.37 21.93 19.51
C GLN A 244 5.94 21.37 19.49
N ALA A 245 5.61 20.55 18.48
CA ALA A 245 4.31 19.92 18.34
C ALA A 245 3.91 19.07 19.56
N LYS A 246 4.87 18.37 20.20
CA LYS A 246 4.61 17.62 21.44
C LYS A 246 4.13 18.57 22.55
N PHE A 247 4.84 19.69 22.77
CA PHE A 247 4.49 20.64 23.84
C PHE A 247 3.11 21.25 23.58
N ASP A 248 2.84 21.71 22.35
CA ASP A 248 1.58 22.35 22.00
C ASP A 248 0.39 21.39 22.12
N ARG A 249 0.52 20.16 21.61
CA ARG A 249 -0.54 19.14 21.68
C ARG A 249 -0.80 18.65 23.10
N MET A 250 0.24 18.47 23.92
CA MET A 250 0.08 18.10 25.33
C MET A 250 -0.56 19.22 26.14
N GLN A 251 -0.17 20.48 25.91
CA GLN A 251 -0.80 21.62 26.57
C GLN A 251 -2.27 21.73 26.21
N ALA A 252 -2.62 21.61 24.93
CA ALA A 252 -4.00 21.62 24.48
C ALA A 252 -4.84 20.49 25.10
N PHE A 253 -4.25 19.31 25.35
CA PHE A 253 -4.92 18.21 26.03
C PHE A 253 -5.19 18.53 27.52
N LEU A 254 -4.21 19.10 28.22
CA LEU A 254 -4.34 19.50 29.63
C LEU A 254 -5.41 20.58 29.83
N ASP A 255 -5.46 21.55 28.91
CA ASP A 255 -6.44 22.65 28.97
C ASP A 255 -7.89 22.17 28.74
N ARG A 256 -8.08 21.16 27.90
CA ARG A 256 -9.41 20.52 27.72
C ARG A 256 -9.88 19.81 28.99
N LYS A 257 -8.96 19.18 29.74
CA LYS A 257 -9.29 18.51 31.01
C LYS A 257 -9.71 19.48 32.13
N LYS A 258 -9.15 20.71 32.13
CA LYS A 258 -9.50 21.75 33.12
C LYS A 258 -10.88 22.37 32.87
N LYS A 259 -11.43 22.23 31.64
CA LYS A 259 -12.73 22.78 31.25
C LYS A 259 -13.91 21.80 31.43
N LYS A 260 -13.61 20.56 31.80
CA LYS A 260 -14.59 19.53 32.19
C LYS A 260 -14.63 19.36 33.71
#